data_fc4489fd3a408933fe6c74464e268279
#
_entry.id   fc4489fd3a408933fe6c74464e268279
#
_cell.length_a   1.000
_cell.length_b   1.000
_cell.length_c   1.000
_cell.angle_alpha   90.00
_cell.angle_beta   90.00
_cell.angle_gamma   90.00
#
_symmetry.space_group_name_H-M   'P 1'
#
loop_
_entity.id
_entity.type
_entity.pdbx_description
1 polymer ?
#
loop_
_entity_poly.entity_id
_entity_poly.type
_entity_poly.pdbx_seq_one_letter_code
_entity_poly.pdbx_strand_id
1 'polypeptide(L)'
;ANCGAASLPAKAGWQRDCPACGAGHFPRTDPVVIMAITHGNDLLVGRSPGWPEGMYSLLAGFVEPGETIEAAVRREVFEESGVRVGPVGYVVSQPWPFPASLMLACHGLAESREIRVDADEIEDARWVSREAMLDVISGADRTMTAARPGAVARFVIERWLAGRLDGNPGG
;
A
#
# COMPACT_ATOMS: atom_id res chain seq x y z
N ALA A 1 -3.08 -3.00 -29.36
CA ALA A 1 -3.28 -4.23 -30.17
C ALA A 1 -2.00 -4.53 -30.94
N ASN A 2 -1.58 -5.81 -31.04
CA ASN A 2 -0.35 -6.23 -31.72
C ASN A 2 -0.32 -5.85 -33.22
N CYS A 3 -1.46 -5.71 -33.87
CA CYS A 3 -1.58 -5.41 -35.30
C CYS A 3 -2.20 -4.01 -35.58
N GLY A 4 -2.49 -3.21 -34.59
CA GLY A 4 -3.11 -1.88 -34.74
C GLY A 4 -4.63 -1.87 -35.03
N ALA A 5 -5.25 -3.02 -35.30
CA ALA A 5 -6.68 -3.10 -35.55
C ALA A 5 -7.50 -2.97 -34.24
N ALA A 6 -8.73 -2.42 -34.37
CA ALA A 6 -9.65 -2.34 -33.24
C ALA A 6 -10.07 -3.73 -32.76
N SER A 7 -10.07 -3.94 -31.44
CA SER A 7 -10.53 -5.17 -30.80
C SER A 7 -12.00 -5.05 -30.38
N LEU A 8 -12.71 -6.18 -30.31
CA LEU A 8 -14.12 -6.28 -29.92
C LEU A 8 -14.24 -6.88 -28.50
N PRO A 9 -15.22 -6.44 -27.68
CA PRO A 9 -15.52 -7.08 -26.42
C PRO A 9 -15.91 -8.56 -26.61
N ALA A 10 -15.37 -9.44 -25.76
CA ALA A 10 -15.68 -10.86 -25.71
C ALA A 10 -15.84 -11.31 -24.25
N LYS A 11 -16.44 -12.48 -24.04
CA LYS A 11 -16.65 -13.08 -22.70
C LYS A 11 -17.24 -12.08 -21.69
N ALA A 12 -18.32 -11.41 -22.08
CA ALA A 12 -19.00 -10.40 -21.25
C ALA A 12 -18.09 -9.24 -20.75
N GLY A 13 -17.05 -8.89 -21.54
CA GLY A 13 -16.12 -7.81 -21.20
C GLY A 13 -14.84 -8.24 -20.48
N TRP A 14 -14.72 -9.50 -20.08
CA TRP A 14 -13.50 -10.05 -19.44
C TRP A 14 -12.35 -10.28 -20.41
N GLN A 15 -12.61 -10.14 -21.71
CA GLN A 15 -11.62 -10.28 -22.77
C GLN A 15 -11.99 -9.36 -23.93
N ARG A 16 -11.02 -8.97 -24.73
CA ARG A 16 -11.23 -8.34 -26.02
C ARG A 16 -10.49 -9.14 -27.07
N ASP A 17 -11.16 -9.45 -28.18
CA ASP A 17 -10.58 -10.21 -29.28
C ASP A 17 -10.34 -9.31 -30.48
N CYS A 18 -9.21 -9.51 -31.14
CA CYS A 18 -8.89 -8.82 -32.39
C CYS A 18 -9.38 -9.66 -33.58
N PRO A 19 -10.35 -9.17 -34.40
CA PRO A 19 -10.83 -9.93 -35.55
C PRO A 19 -9.83 -10.02 -36.69
N ALA A 20 -8.79 -9.15 -36.69
CA ALA A 20 -7.80 -9.12 -37.77
C ALA A 20 -6.65 -10.10 -37.54
N CYS A 21 -6.19 -10.32 -36.32
CA CYS A 21 -5.05 -11.20 -36.04
C CYS A 21 -5.35 -12.33 -35.04
N GLY A 22 -6.58 -12.44 -34.54
CA GLY A 22 -6.99 -13.46 -33.57
C GLY A 22 -6.44 -13.29 -32.15
N ALA A 23 -5.70 -12.21 -31.87
CA ALA A 23 -5.12 -11.99 -30.54
C ALA A 23 -6.20 -11.66 -29.52
N GLY A 24 -6.17 -12.36 -28.38
CA GLY A 24 -6.95 -12.04 -27.18
C GLY A 24 -6.22 -11.01 -26.31
N HIS A 25 -6.97 -10.07 -25.76
CA HIS A 25 -6.47 -9.07 -24.80
C HIS A 25 -7.27 -9.16 -23.51
N PHE A 26 -6.57 -9.16 -22.38
CA PHE A 26 -7.16 -9.31 -21.06
C PHE A 26 -7.10 -7.98 -20.29
N PRO A 27 -8.07 -7.72 -19.37
CA PRO A 27 -7.97 -6.61 -18.45
C PRO A 27 -6.70 -6.77 -17.60
N ARG A 28 -6.05 -5.63 -17.28
CA ARG A 28 -4.92 -5.64 -16.35
C ARG A 28 -5.43 -5.56 -14.91
N THR A 29 -4.66 -6.10 -13.99
CA THR A 29 -4.75 -5.86 -12.55
C THR A 29 -3.36 -5.43 -12.09
N ASP A 30 -3.27 -4.24 -11.49
CA ASP A 30 -2.01 -3.68 -11.06
C ASP A 30 -1.79 -4.03 -9.57
N PRO A 31 -0.79 -4.86 -9.23
CA PRO A 31 -0.48 -5.17 -7.84
C PRO A 31 0.16 -3.96 -7.16
N VAL A 32 -0.34 -3.61 -5.98
CA VAL A 32 0.13 -2.49 -5.15
C VAL A 32 0.35 -3.02 -3.74
N VAL A 33 1.55 -2.89 -3.21
CA VAL A 33 1.80 -3.17 -1.79
C VAL A 33 1.36 -1.98 -0.95
N ILE A 34 0.79 -2.25 0.22
CA ILE A 34 0.49 -1.26 1.26
C ILE A 34 0.93 -1.85 2.60
N MET A 35 1.72 -1.11 3.38
CA MET A 35 2.48 -1.75 4.43
C MET A 35 2.39 -1.07 5.78
N ALA A 36 2.04 -1.84 6.82
CA ALA A 36 2.24 -1.45 8.21
C ALA A 36 3.69 -1.75 8.61
N ILE A 37 4.53 -0.75 8.62
CA ILE A 37 5.92 -0.87 9.07
C ILE A 37 5.98 -0.47 10.53
N THR A 38 6.42 -1.39 11.39
CA THR A 38 6.47 -1.18 12.84
C THR A 38 7.90 -1.17 13.35
N HIS A 39 8.15 -0.34 14.36
CA HIS A 39 9.37 -0.31 15.17
C HIS A 39 8.98 -0.19 16.65
N GLY A 40 9.07 -1.31 17.37
CA GLY A 40 8.55 -1.36 18.75
C GLY A 40 7.06 -1.03 18.80
N ASN A 41 6.70 0.02 19.54
CA ASN A 41 5.31 0.47 19.69
C ASN A 41 4.86 1.51 18.64
N ASP A 42 5.68 1.77 17.63
CA ASP A 42 5.42 2.81 16.65
C ASP A 42 5.12 2.23 15.25
N LEU A 43 4.25 2.92 14.52
CA LEU A 43 3.86 2.65 13.15
C LEU A 43 4.34 3.78 12.24
N LEU A 44 5.00 3.45 11.13
CA LEU A 44 5.37 4.40 10.10
C LEU A 44 4.14 4.79 9.27
N VAL A 45 3.91 6.08 9.13
CA VAL A 45 2.88 6.64 8.26
C VAL A 45 3.48 7.71 7.38
N GLY A 46 2.89 7.89 6.20
CA GLY A 46 3.30 8.91 5.24
C GLY A 46 2.14 9.76 4.76
N ARG A 47 2.49 10.86 4.13
CA ARG A 47 1.58 11.83 3.53
C ARG A 47 2.02 12.10 2.10
N SER A 48 1.15 11.85 1.13
CA SER A 48 1.43 12.15 -0.29
C SER A 48 1.13 13.62 -0.62
N PRO A 49 1.83 14.21 -1.60
CA PRO A 49 1.55 15.55 -2.09
C PRO A 49 0.07 15.71 -2.50
N GLY A 50 -0.49 16.86 -2.18
CA GLY A 50 -1.87 17.19 -2.54
C GLY A 50 -2.96 16.56 -1.65
N TRP A 51 -2.61 15.79 -0.64
CA TRP A 51 -3.60 15.33 0.34
C TRP A 51 -4.05 16.47 1.26
N PRO A 52 -5.28 16.39 1.82
CA PRO A 52 -5.73 17.34 2.83
C PRO A 52 -4.73 17.46 3.99
N GLU A 53 -4.59 18.65 4.55
CA GLU A 53 -3.71 18.87 5.70
C GLU A 53 -4.01 17.88 6.84
N GLY A 54 -2.97 17.32 7.46
CA GLY A 54 -3.08 16.34 8.53
C GLY A 54 -3.48 14.92 8.08
N MET A 55 -3.77 14.67 6.81
CA MET A 55 -4.10 13.33 6.33
C MET A 55 -2.84 12.46 6.20
N TYR A 56 -2.82 11.33 6.91
CA TYR A 56 -1.76 10.32 6.85
C TYR A 56 -2.33 8.94 6.59
N SER A 57 -1.54 8.10 5.94
CA SER A 57 -1.87 6.70 5.69
C SER A 57 -0.63 5.83 5.80
N LEU A 58 -0.81 4.53 5.62
CA LEU A 58 0.30 3.62 5.38
C LEU A 58 0.95 3.95 4.05
N LEU A 59 2.26 3.73 3.93
CA LEU A 59 3.00 3.80 2.68
C LEU A 59 2.48 2.74 1.70
N ALA A 60 2.52 3.04 0.41
CA ALA A 60 2.02 2.13 -0.62
C ALA A 60 2.65 2.43 -1.97
N GLY A 61 3.01 1.39 -2.72
CA GLY A 61 3.55 1.55 -4.06
C GLY A 61 3.30 0.34 -4.96
N PHE A 62 3.57 0.49 -6.25
CA PHE A 62 3.38 -0.56 -7.23
C PHE A 62 4.45 -1.65 -7.14
N VAL A 63 4.05 -2.90 -7.32
CA VAL A 63 4.99 -4.00 -7.52
C VAL A 63 5.52 -3.93 -8.94
N GLU A 64 6.84 -3.92 -9.09
CA GLU A 64 7.50 -3.89 -10.39
C GLU A 64 7.58 -5.27 -11.06
N PRO A 65 7.70 -5.35 -12.40
CA PRO A 65 7.84 -6.61 -13.11
C PRO A 65 9.05 -7.44 -12.63
N GLY A 66 8.78 -8.65 -12.15
CA GLY A 66 9.82 -9.57 -11.65
C GLY A 66 10.15 -9.39 -10.16
N GLU A 67 9.48 -8.49 -9.48
CA GLU A 67 9.64 -8.24 -8.05
C GLU A 67 8.71 -9.11 -7.21
N THR A 68 9.16 -9.54 -6.03
CA THR A 68 8.29 -10.18 -5.03
C THR A 68 7.59 -9.12 -4.18
N ILE A 69 6.49 -9.50 -3.51
CA ILE A 69 5.75 -8.61 -2.61
C ILE A 69 6.67 -8.05 -1.51
N GLU A 70 7.51 -8.91 -0.92
CA GLU A 70 8.44 -8.52 0.16
C GLU A 70 9.54 -7.57 -0.35
N ALA A 71 10.00 -7.76 -1.58
CA ALA A 71 10.98 -6.87 -2.21
C ALA A 71 10.36 -5.51 -2.49
N ALA A 72 9.14 -5.47 -3.04
CA ALA A 72 8.38 -4.24 -3.27
C ALA A 72 8.18 -3.44 -1.98
N VAL A 73 7.77 -4.10 -0.88
CA VAL A 73 7.64 -3.45 0.43
C VAL A 73 8.95 -2.81 0.87
N ARG A 74 10.07 -3.53 0.77
CA ARG A 74 11.38 -2.99 1.20
C ARG A 74 11.85 -1.84 0.33
N ARG A 75 11.64 -1.92 -0.99
CA ARG A 75 12.01 -0.86 -1.94
C ARG A 75 11.20 0.39 -1.71
N GLU A 76 9.86 0.30 -1.75
CA GLU A 76 8.96 1.44 -1.60
C GLU A 76 9.19 2.18 -0.27
N VAL A 77 9.29 1.43 0.84
CA VAL A 77 9.56 2.05 2.16
C VAL A 77 10.92 2.75 2.18
N PHE A 78 11.93 2.15 1.56
CA PHE A 78 13.26 2.76 1.51
C PHE A 78 13.30 3.99 0.59
N GLU A 79 12.66 3.94 -0.57
CA GLU A 79 12.56 5.07 -1.51
C GLU A 79 11.82 6.24 -0.87
N GLU A 80 10.62 6.02 -0.35
CA GLU A 80 9.79 7.08 0.23
C GLU A 80 10.35 7.63 1.56
N SER A 81 10.94 6.80 2.42
CA SER A 81 11.27 7.19 3.80
C SER A 81 12.71 6.94 4.27
N GLY A 82 13.53 6.26 3.48
CA GLY A 82 14.88 5.84 3.89
C GLY A 82 14.93 4.74 4.96
N VAL A 83 13.79 4.27 5.44
CA VAL A 83 13.70 3.24 6.49
C VAL A 83 14.02 1.87 5.90
N ARG A 84 14.92 1.12 6.54
CA ARG A 84 15.21 -0.28 6.18
C ARG A 84 14.23 -1.22 6.86
N VAL A 85 13.72 -2.18 6.08
CA VAL A 85 12.74 -3.17 6.54
C VAL A 85 13.32 -4.56 6.44
N GLY A 86 13.23 -5.33 7.50
CA GLY A 86 13.65 -6.73 7.62
C GLY A 86 12.57 -7.72 7.18
N PRO A 87 12.09 -8.60 8.08
CA PRO A 87 11.01 -9.54 7.78
C PRO A 87 9.73 -8.83 7.35
N VAL A 88 9.08 -9.38 6.31
CA VAL A 88 7.81 -8.89 5.76
C VAL A 88 6.86 -10.08 5.62
N GLY A 89 5.62 -9.93 6.05
CA GLY A 89 4.56 -10.91 5.90
C GLY A 89 3.27 -10.32 5.30
N TYR A 90 2.55 -11.14 4.53
CA TYR A 90 1.25 -10.79 3.97
C TYR A 90 0.17 -10.77 5.05
N VAL A 91 -0.76 -9.82 4.97
CA VAL A 91 -1.87 -9.66 5.91
C VAL A 91 -3.22 -9.93 5.24
N VAL A 92 -3.54 -9.19 4.18
CA VAL A 92 -4.83 -9.23 3.49
C VAL A 92 -4.73 -8.52 2.13
N SER A 93 -5.65 -8.82 1.20
CA SER A 93 -5.79 -8.05 -0.04
C SER A 93 -7.14 -7.36 -0.14
N GLN A 94 -7.17 -6.26 -0.90
CA GLN A 94 -8.38 -5.51 -1.22
C GLN A 94 -8.36 -5.10 -2.70
N PRO A 95 -9.39 -5.46 -3.50
CA PRO A 95 -9.58 -4.87 -4.82
C PRO A 95 -9.75 -3.35 -4.72
N TRP A 96 -9.02 -2.62 -5.55
CA TRP A 96 -9.07 -1.16 -5.62
C TRP A 96 -9.26 -0.73 -7.09
N PRO A 97 -10.52 -0.69 -7.59
CA PRO A 97 -10.82 -0.49 -9.01
C PRO A 97 -10.69 0.99 -9.45
N PHE A 98 -9.62 1.65 -9.06
CA PHE A 98 -9.30 3.03 -9.40
C PHE A 98 -7.86 3.17 -9.93
N PRO A 99 -7.58 2.81 -11.22
CA PRO A 99 -8.52 2.17 -12.17
C PRO A 99 -8.60 0.65 -12.08
N ALA A 100 -7.56 -0.08 -11.65
CA ALA A 100 -7.47 -1.54 -11.74
C ALA A 100 -6.46 -2.16 -10.75
N SER A 101 -6.32 -1.60 -9.55
CA SER A 101 -5.34 -2.08 -8.57
C SER A 101 -5.86 -3.21 -7.69
N LEU A 102 -4.94 -4.07 -7.27
CA LEU A 102 -5.12 -5.03 -6.19
C LEU A 102 -4.15 -4.64 -5.06
N MET A 103 -4.71 -4.12 -3.98
CA MET A 103 -3.92 -3.78 -2.78
C MET A 103 -3.54 -5.05 -2.04
N LEU A 104 -2.25 -5.22 -1.78
CA LEU A 104 -1.64 -6.33 -1.05
C LEU A 104 -1.09 -5.77 0.26
N ALA A 105 -1.87 -5.88 1.33
CA ALA A 105 -1.47 -5.36 2.63
C ALA A 105 -0.45 -6.29 3.28
N CYS A 106 0.64 -5.70 3.75
CA CYS A 106 1.76 -6.38 4.40
C CYS A 106 2.06 -5.77 5.76
N HIS A 107 2.71 -6.55 6.61
CA HIS A 107 3.35 -6.10 7.83
C HIS A 107 4.85 -6.29 7.71
N GLY A 108 5.64 -5.29 8.09
CA GLY A 108 7.10 -5.34 8.07
C GLY A 108 7.71 -4.80 9.36
N LEU A 109 8.84 -5.38 9.77
CA LEU A 109 9.62 -4.90 10.91
C LEU A 109 10.73 -3.98 10.44
N ALA A 110 10.74 -2.74 10.92
CA ALA A 110 11.82 -1.80 10.61
C ALA A 110 13.12 -2.19 11.34
N GLU A 111 14.23 -2.14 10.61
CA GLU A 111 15.59 -2.31 11.10
C GLU A 111 16.29 -0.98 11.40
N SER A 112 15.71 0.12 10.96
CA SER A 112 16.19 1.47 11.23
C SER A 112 15.03 2.39 11.58
N ARG A 113 15.32 3.49 12.32
CA ARG A 113 14.30 4.45 12.76
C ARG A 113 14.49 5.83 12.10
N GLU A 114 15.67 6.08 11.55
CA GLU A 114 15.94 7.36 10.90
C GLU A 114 15.09 7.50 9.64
N ILE A 115 14.33 8.60 9.54
CA ILE A 115 13.50 8.92 8.37
C ILE A 115 14.25 9.95 7.52
N ARG A 116 14.30 9.69 6.22
CA ARG A 116 14.78 10.60 5.17
C ARG A 116 13.75 10.57 4.04
N VAL A 117 12.87 11.54 4.07
CA VAL A 117 11.80 11.66 3.07
C VAL A 117 12.38 12.00 1.70
N ASP A 118 11.95 11.27 0.67
CA ASP A 118 12.11 11.72 -0.71
C ASP A 118 10.96 12.66 -1.06
N ALA A 119 11.28 13.96 -1.18
CA ALA A 119 10.29 15.01 -1.42
C ALA A 119 9.63 14.95 -2.81
N ASP A 120 10.19 14.17 -3.74
CA ASP A 120 9.60 13.94 -5.06
C ASP A 120 8.47 12.90 -4.99
N GLU A 121 8.47 12.03 -3.94
CA GLU A 121 7.50 10.95 -3.78
C GLU A 121 6.45 11.23 -2.71
N ILE A 122 6.89 11.61 -1.51
CA ILE A 122 5.99 11.93 -0.39
C ILE A 122 6.35 13.26 0.26
N GLU A 123 5.36 13.90 0.88
CA GLU A 123 5.51 15.22 1.51
C GLU A 123 6.06 15.14 2.94
N ASP A 124 5.68 14.10 3.67
CA ASP A 124 6.11 13.85 5.06
C ASP A 124 5.99 12.36 5.40
N ALA A 125 6.84 11.91 6.32
CA ALA A 125 6.74 10.60 6.96
C ALA A 125 7.08 10.72 8.44
N ARG A 126 6.39 9.97 9.28
CA ARG A 126 6.62 9.98 10.73
C ARG A 126 6.28 8.66 11.41
N TRP A 127 6.90 8.45 12.54
CA TRP A 127 6.52 7.39 13.47
C TRP A 127 5.39 7.90 14.38
N VAL A 128 4.33 7.09 14.50
CA VAL A 128 3.19 7.37 15.37
C VAL A 128 3.04 6.23 16.35
N SER A 129 3.04 6.54 17.66
CA SER A 129 2.86 5.52 18.66
C SER A 129 1.46 4.92 18.64
N ARG A 130 1.30 3.73 19.22
CA ARG A 130 0.02 3.03 19.31
C ARG A 130 -1.04 3.88 20.03
N GLU A 131 -0.63 4.56 21.11
CA GLU A 131 -1.48 5.45 21.89
C GLU A 131 -1.92 6.67 21.06
N ALA A 132 -0.97 7.34 20.40
CA ALA A 132 -1.28 8.49 19.54
C ALA A 132 -2.19 8.09 18.37
N MET A 133 -1.94 6.93 17.74
CA MET A 133 -2.82 6.43 16.68
C MET A 133 -4.23 6.10 17.20
N LEU A 134 -4.36 5.60 18.41
CA LEU A 134 -5.66 5.36 19.04
C LEU A 134 -6.41 6.67 19.25
N ASP A 135 -5.75 7.76 19.68
CA ASP A 135 -6.35 9.08 19.82
C ASP A 135 -6.83 9.63 18.47
N VAL A 136 -6.03 9.46 17.41
CA VAL A 136 -6.43 9.81 16.02
C VAL A 136 -7.69 9.03 15.60
N ILE A 137 -7.69 7.71 15.81
CA ILE A 137 -8.77 6.82 15.40
C ILE A 137 -10.07 7.08 16.16
N SER A 138 -9.97 7.43 17.44
CA SER A 138 -11.12 7.79 18.30
C SER A 138 -11.63 9.21 18.07
N GLY A 139 -10.85 10.05 17.38
CA GLY A 139 -11.15 11.48 17.16
C GLY A 139 -10.78 12.38 18.34
N ALA A 140 -10.01 11.87 19.32
CA ALA A 140 -9.45 12.65 20.41
C ALA A 140 -8.34 13.59 19.91
N ASP A 141 -7.48 13.12 19.02
CA ASP A 141 -6.56 13.95 18.26
C ASP A 141 -7.17 14.32 16.90
N ARG A 142 -7.24 15.62 16.62
CA ARG A 142 -7.74 16.18 15.35
C ARG A 142 -6.66 16.80 14.48
N THR A 143 -5.42 16.75 14.92
CA THR A 143 -4.27 17.27 14.15
C THR A 143 -3.86 16.31 13.03
N MET A 144 -4.25 15.04 13.15
CA MET A 144 -4.04 14.00 12.17
C MET A 144 -5.37 13.32 11.82
N THR A 145 -5.53 12.99 10.53
CA THR A 145 -6.66 12.22 10.01
C THR A 145 -6.16 10.90 9.46
N ALA A 146 -6.60 9.79 10.00
CA ALA A 146 -6.28 8.46 9.52
C ALA A 146 -7.08 8.07 8.26
N ALA A 147 -6.64 6.98 7.63
CA ALA A 147 -7.33 6.40 6.48
C ALA A 147 -8.83 6.15 6.76
N ARG A 148 -9.65 6.30 5.72
CA ARG A 148 -11.12 6.18 5.80
C ARG A 148 -11.55 4.79 6.25
N PRO A 149 -12.68 4.66 6.97
CA PRO A 149 -13.33 3.38 7.19
C PRO A 149 -13.58 2.65 5.87
N GLY A 150 -13.34 1.34 5.84
CA GLY A 150 -13.47 0.50 4.65
C GLY A 150 -12.23 0.44 3.75
N ALA A 151 -11.24 1.31 3.91
CA ALA A 151 -9.94 1.19 3.24
C ALA A 151 -9.07 0.15 3.96
N VAL A 152 -8.30 -0.64 3.18
CA VAL A 152 -7.39 -1.65 3.74
C VAL A 152 -6.36 -1.07 4.71
N ALA A 153 -5.88 0.17 4.47
CA ALA A 153 -5.02 0.88 5.41
C ALA A 153 -5.66 1.00 6.80
N ARG A 154 -6.93 1.40 6.87
CA ARG A 154 -7.68 1.51 8.13
C ARG A 154 -7.81 0.16 8.82
N PHE A 155 -8.16 -0.89 8.07
CA PHE A 155 -8.28 -2.25 8.59
C PHE A 155 -6.96 -2.76 9.19
N VAL A 156 -5.83 -2.50 8.51
CA VAL A 156 -4.50 -2.94 8.98
C VAL A 156 -4.08 -2.16 10.23
N ILE A 157 -4.30 -0.85 10.27
CA ILE A 157 -4.04 -0.01 11.45
C ILE A 157 -4.86 -0.51 12.65
N GLU A 158 -6.14 -0.81 12.48
CA GLU A 158 -6.99 -1.34 13.56
C GLU A 158 -6.53 -2.71 14.05
N ARG A 159 -6.05 -3.60 13.17
CA ARG A 159 -5.44 -4.86 13.57
C ARG A 159 -4.15 -4.66 14.37
N TRP A 160 -3.32 -3.71 13.97
CA TRP A 160 -2.12 -3.35 14.71
C TRP A 160 -2.46 -2.80 16.09
N LEU A 161 -3.42 -1.88 16.21
CA LEU A 161 -3.90 -1.36 17.50
C LEU A 161 -4.45 -2.46 18.41
N ALA A 162 -5.05 -3.48 17.83
CA ALA A 162 -5.58 -4.65 18.56
C ALA A 162 -4.51 -5.71 18.91
N GLY A 163 -3.22 -5.48 18.61
CA GLY A 163 -2.13 -6.44 18.85
C GLY A 163 -2.19 -7.68 17.93
N ARG A 164 -2.90 -7.59 16.77
CA ARG A 164 -3.10 -8.73 15.86
C ARG A 164 -2.10 -8.76 14.70
N LEU A 165 -1.10 -7.90 14.72
CA LEU A 165 0.03 -7.86 13.78
C LEU A 165 1.38 -8.05 14.48
N ASP A 166 1.38 -8.23 15.80
CA ASP A 166 2.63 -8.32 16.61
C ASP A 166 3.32 -9.70 16.50
N GLY A 167 2.85 -10.58 15.61
CA GLY A 167 3.51 -11.83 15.23
C GLY A 167 4.70 -11.61 14.30
N ASN A 168 5.55 -12.64 14.16
CA ASN A 168 6.67 -12.59 13.23
C ASN A 168 6.14 -12.51 11.77
N PRO A 169 6.30 -11.39 11.06
CA PRO A 169 5.91 -11.30 9.66
C PRO A 169 6.83 -12.20 8.84
N GLY A 170 6.35 -13.33 8.38
CA GLY A 170 7.12 -14.30 7.58
C GLY A 170 7.47 -15.61 8.31
N GLY A 171 6.85 -15.88 9.45
CA GLY A 171 6.89 -17.18 10.14
C GLY A 171 5.71 -18.06 9.80
#